data_98993a75f4cd8f7b30eafe15e302651c
#
_entry.id   98993a75f4cd8f7b30eafe15e302651c
#
_cell.length_a   1.000
_cell.length_b   1.000
_cell.length_c   1.000
_cell.angle_alpha   90.00
_cell.angle_beta   90.00
_cell.angle_gamma   90.00
#
_symmetry.space_group_name_H-M   'P 1'
#
loop_
_entity.id
_entity.type
_entity.pdbx_description
1 polymer ?
#
loop_
_entity_poly.entity_id
_entity_poly.type
_entity_poly.pdbx_seq_one_letter_code
_entity_poly.pdbx_strand_id
1 'polypeptide(L)'
;MKPRIEILDKLKGHIFKTVSTHYKSLNDCKYVDVRLGISEFKSATSENGQSKDVTDDYDASFGIRVIAGEMSSWGFYGQSLGKNDLKVKEITSLIINGINTAYERAIANAKKKQEFKKRADSLTEVKLAKIKVCQDTVPSDFEIDPRKVSLKKVLKTSMDVSWQMKELDPSVHYTAAGIKTGITRELFCSSEGANIDQSLPLTQGVVYVSAQKGESSPEVCYDYVGDMRGWEVIEGKNCYNLSFLDFALERTRETIELSSAEFLKTSKGEVVVVTDPHFNTLLVHEIVGHPTESDR
;
A
#
# COMPACT_ATOMS: atom_id res chain seq x y z
N MET A 1 5.18 -16.29 -19.92
CA MET A 1 6.06 -15.54 -19.00
C MET A 1 5.27 -14.33 -18.55
N LYS A 2 5.17 -14.09 -17.23
CA LYS A 2 4.51 -12.88 -16.71
C LYS A 2 5.29 -11.64 -17.19
N PRO A 3 4.66 -10.54 -17.61
CA PRO A 3 5.39 -9.32 -17.92
C PRO A 3 6.05 -8.82 -16.64
N ARG A 4 7.31 -8.41 -16.74
CA ARG A 4 8.07 -7.86 -15.62
C ARG A 4 7.89 -6.35 -15.57
N ILE A 5 8.16 -5.75 -14.43
CA ILE A 5 8.07 -4.28 -14.22
C ILE A 5 8.92 -3.49 -15.25
N GLU A 6 9.98 -4.10 -15.81
CA GLU A 6 10.84 -3.50 -16.82
C GLU A 6 10.11 -3.21 -18.16
N ILE A 7 8.92 -3.75 -18.38
CA ILE A 7 8.14 -3.42 -19.58
C ILE A 7 7.78 -1.93 -19.64
N LEU A 8 7.70 -1.26 -18.47
CA LEU A 8 7.45 0.18 -18.38
C LEU A 8 8.53 1.01 -19.08
N ASP A 9 9.76 0.54 -19.22
CA ASP A 9 10.81 1.25 -19.96
C ASP A 9 10.42 1.50 -21.43
N LYS A 10 9.67 0.58 -22.01
CA LYS A 10 9.18 0.69 -23.38
C LYS A 10 7.89 1.50 -23.49
N LEU A 11 7.12 1.63 -22.42
CA LEU A 11 5.79 2.23 -22.42
C LEU A 11 5.78 3.69 -21.96
N LYS A 12 6.64 4.05 -20.99
CA LYS A 12 6.60 5.34 -20.29
C LYS A 12 6.62 6.56 -21.21
N GLY A 13 7.48 6.59 -22.21
CA GLY A 13 7.56 7.70 -23.15
C GLY A 13 6.29 7.86 -24.00
N HIS A 14 5.67 6.76 -24.40
CA HIS A 14 4.41 6.78 -25.16
C HIS A 14 3.24 7.23 -24.28
N ILE A 15 3.19 6.76 -23.04
CA ILE A 15 2.15 7.15 -22.07
C ILE A 15 2.25 8.65 -21.78
N PHE A 16 3.44 9.14 -21.44
CA PHE A 16 3.65 10.57 -21.18
C PHE A 16 3.25 11.45 -22.37
N LYS A 17 3.69 11.07 -23.61
CA LYS A 17 3.30 11.77 -24.83
C LYS A 17 1.79 11.78 -25.02
N THR A 18 1.11 10.66 -24.79
CA THR A 18 -0.34 10.55 -24.94
C THR A 18 -1.06 11.47 -23.95
N VAL A 19 -0.69 11.45 -22.68
CA VAL A 19 -1.28 12.31 -21.64
C VAL A 19 -1.06 13.78 -21.94
N SER A 20 0.17 14.17 -22.28
CA SER A 20 0.54 15.59 -22.52
C SER A 20 -0.02 16.19 -23.82
N THR A 21 -0.56 15.38 -24.72
CA THR A 21 -1.09 15.85 -26.01
C THR A 21 -2.60 15.65 -26.17
N HIS A 22 -3.13 14.49 -25.75
CA HIS A 22 -4.54 14.15 -26.02
C HIS A 22 -5.53 15.07 -25.34
N TYR A 23 -5.25 15.49 -24.09
CA TYR A 23 -6.14 16.39 -23.36
C TYR A 23 -6.43 17.72 -24.08
N LYS A 24 -5.50 18.17 -24.95
CA LYS A 24 -5.65 19.41 -25.73
C LYS A 24 -6.76 19.34 -26.78
N SER A 25 -7.17 18.13 -27.14
CA SER A 25 -8.29 17.91 -28.08
C SER A 25 -9.66 17.90 -27.38
N LEU A 26 -9.70 17.93 -26.04
CA LEU A 26 -10.90 17.85 -25.23
C LEU A 26 -11.34 19.27 -24.80
N ASN A 27 -12.56 19.64 -25.15
CA ASN A 27 -13.09 20.97 -24.85
C ASN A 27 -13.25 21.18 -23.35
N ASP A 28 -12.79 22.34 -22.83
CA ASP A 28 -12.85 22.69 -21.41
C ASP A 28 -12.25 21.61 -20.46
N CYS A 29 -11.25 20.88 -20.94
CA CYS A 29 -10.43 19.98 -20.13
C CYS A 29 -9.32 20.78 -19.47
N LYS A 30 -9.30 20.80 -18.14
CA LYS A 30 -8.37 21.62 -17.33
C LYS A 30 -7.18 20.82 -16.83
N TYR A 31 -7.37 19.53 -16.61
CA TYR A 31 -6.33 18.66 -16.08
C TYR A 31 -6.61 17.20 -16.42
N VAL A 32 -5.53 16.47 -16.68
CA VAL A 32 -5.53 15.01 -16.82
C VAL A 32 -4.31 14.46 -16.11
N ASP A 33 -4.45 13.40 -15.34
CA ASP A 33 -3.35 12.55 -14.93
C ASP A 33 -3.64 11.07 -15.17
N VAL A 34 -2.56 10.32 -15.29
CA VAL A 34 -2.56 8.87 -15.42
C VAL A 34 -1.54 8.29 -14.45
N ARG A 35 -1.97 7.33 -13.65
CA ARG A 35 -1.12 6.49 -12.81
C ARG A 35 -1.22 5.06 -13.32
N LEU A 36 -0.09 4.48 -13.71
CA LEU A 36 0.00 3.09 -14.14
C LEU A 36 0.95 2.35 -13.21
N GLY A 37 0.48 1.29 -12.58
CA GLY A 37 1.25 0.45 -11.68
C GLY A 37 1.40 -0.97 -12.19
N ILE A 38 2.58 -1.56 -11.98
CA ILE A 38 2.86 -2.98 -12.17
C ILE A 38 3.48 -3.49 -10.88
N SER A 39 2.89 -4.53 -10.31
CA SER A 39 3.33 -5.13 -9.04
C SER A 39 3.70 -6.59 -9.21
N GLU A 40 4.77 -6.99 -8.54
CA GLU A 40 5.25 -8.37 -8.45
C GLU A 40 5.47 -8.70 -6.97
N PHE A 41 4.59 -9.50 -6.37
CA PHE A 41 4.69 -9.86 -4.97
C PHE A 41 4.63 -11.37 -4.76
N LYS A 42 5.31 -11.80 -3.71
CA LYS A 42 5.20 -13.13 -3.14
C LYS A 42 4.75 -13.01 -1.70
N SER A 43 3.82 -13.84 -1.29
CA SER A 43 3.40 -13.92 0.09
C SER A 43 3.24 -15.37 0.54
N ALA A 44 3.41 -15.59 1.82
CA ALA A 44 3.08 -16.83 2.46
C ALA A 44 2.61 -16.55 3.88
N THR A 45 1.60 -17.29 4.31
CA THR A 45 1.09 -17.30 5.68
C THR A 45 1.09 -18.73 6.19
N SER A 46 1.49 -18.90 7.44
CA SER A 46 1.47 -20.17 8.14
C SER A 46 0.82 -20.04 9.51
N GLU A 47 0.20 -21.12 9.97
CA GLU A 47 -0.44 -21.23 11.28
C GLU A 47 0.14 -22.44 12.02
N ASN A 48 0.64 -22.25 13.24
CA ASN A 48 1.22 -23.32 14.07
C ASN A 48 2.24 -24.19 13.31
N GLY A 49 3.09 -23.56 12.49
CA GLY A 49 4.09 -24.23 11.66
C GLY A 49 3.58 -24.87 10.37
N GLN A 50 2.28 -24.78 10.07
CA GLN A 50 1.70 -25.34 8.85
C GLN A 50 1.39 -24.25 7.84
N SER A 51 1.62 -24.54 6.55
CA SER A 51 1.26 -23.63 5.47
C SER A 51 -0.26 -23.38 5.43
N LYS A 52 -0.66 -22.11 5.39
CA LYS A 52 -2.07 -21.69 5.25
C LYS A 52 -2.35 -21.16 3.85
N ASP A 53 -1.55 -20.20 3.42
CA ASP A 53 -1.69 -19.56 2.12
C ASP A 53 -0.33 -19.26 1.50
N VAL A 54 -0.25 -19.38 0.18
CA VAL A 54 0.97 -19.12 -0.60
C VAL A 54 0.60 -18.49 -1.93
N THR A 55 1.12 -17.30 -2.19
CA THR A 55 0.77 -16.54 -3.38
C THR A 55 2.01 -16.02 -4.11
N ASP A 56 1.97 -16.08 -5.43
CA ASP A 56 2.90 -15.41 -6.35
C ASP A 56 2.07 -14.54 -7.28
N ASP A 57 1.86 -13.30 -6.86
CA ASP A 57 0.97 -12.35 -7.50
C ASP A 57 1.69 -11.44 -8.48
N TYR A 58 0.98 -11.15 -9.55
CA TYR A 58 1.30 -10.14 -10.53
C TYR A 58 0.04 -9.32 -10.79
N ASP A 59 0.12 -8.01 -10.61
CA ASP A 59 -0.93 -7.07 -10.97
C ASP A 59 -0.40 -5.99 -11.89
N ALA A 60 -1.23 -5.57 -12.83
CA ALA A 60 -1.00 -4.40 -13.65
C ALA A 60 -2.33 -3.66 -13.82
N SER A 61 -2.31 -2.37 -13.55
CA SER A 61 -3.52 -1.54 -13.66
C SER A 61 -3.16 -0.09 -13.95
N PHE A 62 -4.14 0.67 -14.43
CA PHE A 62 -4.01 2.11 -14.49
C PHE A 62 -5.27 2.81 -13.98
N GLY A 63 -5.07 4.02 -13.44
CA GLY A 63 -6.10 4.96 -13.08
C GLY A 63 -5.91 6.28 -13.79
N ILE A 64 -7.01 6.92 -14.16
CA ILE A 64 -7.05 8.21 -14.85
C ILE A 64 -7.96 9.14 -14.09
N ARG A 65 -7.51 10.39 -13.91
CA ARG A 65 -8.33 11.47 -13.37
C ARG A 65 -8.38 12.62 -14.37
N VAL A 66 -9.54 13.21 -14.51
CA VAL A 66 -9.76 14.36 -15.38
C VAL A 66 -10.51 15.42 -14.59
N ILE A 67 -10.12 16.69 -14.75
CA ILE A 67 -10.91 17.85 -14.35
C ILE A 67 -11.38 18.53 -15.62
N ALA A 68 -12.70 18.67 -15.76
CA ALA A 68 -13.29 19.35 -16.93
C ALA A 68 -14.62 20.03 -16.57
N GLY A 69 -15.10 20.83 -17.51
CA GLY A 69 -16.37 21.53 -17.45
C GLY A 69 -16.31 22.85 -16.70
N GLU A 70 -17.30 23.71 -16.94
CA GLU A 70 -17.40 25.06 -16.39
C GLU A 70 -17.27 25.07 -14.85
N MET A 71 -17.96 24.13 -14.16
CA MET A 71 -17.90 23.99 -12.72
C MET A 71 -16.74 23.12 -12.22
N SER A 72 -15.75 22.86 -13.06
CA SER A 72 -14.53 22.09 -12.71
C SER A 72 -14.82 20.90 -11.80
N SER A 73 -15.16 19.78 -12.37
CA SER A 73 -15.47 18.57 -11.62
C SER A 73 -14.56 17.43 -12.02
N TRP A 74 -14.34 16.49 -11.07
CA TRP A 74 -13.59 15.30 -11.32
C TRP A 74 -14.37 14.25 -12.10
N GLY A 75 -13.67 13.56 -13.00
CA GLY A 75 -14.06 12.29 -13.58
C GLY A 75 -12.93 11.27 -13.43
N PHE A 76 -13.30 10.02 -13.22
CA PHE A 76 -12.35 8.93 -12.96
C PHE A 76 -12.61 7.78 -13.91
N TYR A 77 -11.51 7.09 -14.28
CA TYR A 77 -11.55 5.81 -14.97
C TYR A 77 -10.40 4.94 -14.46
N GLY A 78 -10.62 3.64 -14.33
CA GLY A 78 -9.57 2.70 -13.97
C GLY A 78 -9.83 1.33 -14.57
N GLN A 79 -8.76 0.60 -14.86
CA GLN A 79 -8.81 -0.71 -15.48
C GLN A 79 -7.60 -1.55 -15.08
N SER A 80 -7.84 -2.84 -14.82
CA SER A 80 -6.77 -3.85 -14.76
C SER A 80 -6.28 -4.20 -16.16
N LEU A 81 -5.00 -4.52 -16.28
CA LEU A 81 -4.31 -4.79 -17.54
C LEU A 81 -3.86 -6.24 -17.63
N GLY A 82 -4.21 -6.88 -18.73
CA GLY A 82 -3.64 -8.17 -19.10
C GLY A 82 -2.31 -8.02 -19.85
N LYS A 83 -1.62 -9.15 -20.03
CA LYS A 83 -0.33 -9.19 -20.74
C LYS A 83 -0.40 -8.59 -22.16
N ASN A 84 -1.52 -8.75 -22.87
CA ASN A 84 -1.67 -8.24 -24.22
C ASN A 84 -1.84 -6.72 -24.25
N ASP A 85 -2.35 -6.12 -23.19
CA ASP A 85 -2.58 -4.69 -23.07
C ASP A 85 -1.29 -3.90 -22.87
N LEU A 86 -0.23 -4.56 -22.39
CA LEU A 86 1.09 -3.99 -22.15
C LEU A 86 1.97 -3.94 -23.42
N LYS A 87 1.36 -3.64 -24.57
CA LYS A 87 2.03 -3.29 -25.81
C LYS A 87 1.77 -1.83 -26.13
N VAL A 88 2.73 -1.16 -26.77
CA VAL A 88 2.67 0.29 -27.03
C VAL A 88 1.35 0.71 -27.67
N LYS A 89 0.90 0.02 -28.72
CA LYS A 89 -0.33 0.37 -29.43
C LYS A 89 -1.57 0.19 -28.56
N GLU A 90 -1.67 -0.94 -27.89
CA GLU A 90 -2.80 -1.30 -27.07
C GLU A 90 -2.92 -0.38 -25.86
N ILE A 91 -1.83 -0.18 -25.09
CA ILE A 91 -1.86 0.71 -23.91
C ILE A 91 -2.16 2.15 -24.29
N THR A 92 -1.64 2.63 -25.42
CA THR A 92 -1.96 3.98 -25.92
C THR A 92 -3.45 4.13 -26.21
N SER A 93 -4.05 3.16 -26.88
CA SER A 93 -5.49 3.15 -27.18
C SER A 93 -6.33 3.08 -25.89
N LEU A 94 -5.96 2.24 -24.93
CA LEU A 94 -6.66 2.10 -23.65
C LEU A 94 -6.59 3.39 -22.83
N ILE A 95 -5.44 4.07 -22.79
CA ILE A 95 -5.29 5.35 -22.10
C ILE A 95 -6.13 6.44 -22.78
N ILE A 96 -6.13 6.54 -24.10
CA ILE A 96 -6.97 7.49 -24.83
C ILE A 96 -8.45 7.27 -24.51
N ASN A 97 -8.92 6.03 -24.60
CA ASN A 97 -10.32 5.69 -24.28
C ASN A 97 -10.66 5.97 -22.82
N GLY A 98 -9.73 5.67 -21.91
CA GLY A 98 -9.88 5.95 -20.49
C GLY A 98 -9.95 7.46 -20.19
N ILE A 99 -9.13 8.28 -20.84
CA ILE A 99 -9.17 9.74 -20.73
C ILE A 99 -10.52 10.26 -21.25
N ASN A 100 -10.99 9.79 -22.40
CA ASN A 100 -12.29 10.18 -22.94
C ASN A 100 -13.44 9.82 -21.99
N THR A 101 -13.44 8.59 -21.44
CA THR A 101 -14.45 8.15 -20.47
C THR A 101 -14.42 8.97 -19.18
N ALA A 102 -13.23 9.24 -18.64
CA ALA A 102 -13.08 10.08 -17.45
C ALA A 102 -13.52 11.53 -17.73
N TYR A 103 -13.21 12.06 -18.92
CA TYR A 103 -13.64 13.38 -19.36
C TYR A 103 -15.17 13.47 -19.44
N GLU A 104 -15.85 12.52 -20.07
CA GLU A 104 -17.32 12.48 -20.14
C GLU A 104 -17.96 12.48 -18.75
N ARG A 105 -17.39 11.72 -17.82
CA ARG A 105 -17.81 11.69 -16.41
C ARG A 105 -17.58 13.05 -15.73
N ALA A 106 -16.43 13.69 -15.96
CA ALA A 106 -16.13 15.01 -15.42
C ALA A 106 -17.14 16.06 -15.91
N ILE A 107 -17.45 16.09 -17.21
CA ILE A 107 -18.46 16.97 -17.80
C ILE A 107 -19.86 16.72 -17.22
N ALA A 108 -20.25 15.44 -17.09
CA ALA A 108 -21.54 15.09 -16.49
C ALA A 108 -21.63 15.54 -15.03
N ASN A 109 -20.57 15.37 -14.25
CA ASN A 109 -20.49 15.82 -12.88
C ASN A 109 -20.50 17.36 -12.77
N ALA A 110 -19.81 18.07 -13.66
CA ALA A 110 -19.80 19.52 -13.72
C ALA A 110 -21.23 20.09 -14.01
N LYS A 111 -21.96 19.47 -14.94
CA LYS A 111 -23.34 19.82 -15.23
C LYS A 111 -24.26 19.63 -14.02
N LYS A 112 -24.20 18.47 -13.37
CA LYS A 112 -24.98 18.22 -12.15
C LYS A 112 -24.64 19.23 -11.06
N LYS A 113 -23.37 19.52 -10.85
CA LYS A 113 -22.90 20.51 -9.88
C LYS A 113 -23.42 21.90 -10.16
N GLN A 114 -23.48 22.30 -11.43
CA GLN A 114 -24.09 23.58 -11.87
C GLN A 114 -25.58 23.66 -11.57
N GLU A 115 -26.31 22.57 -11.76
CA GLU A 115 -27.73 22.47 -11.41
C GLU A 115 -27.96 22.57 -9.90
N PHE A 116 -27.13 21.88 -9.10
CA PHE A 116 -27.21 21.94 -7.63
C PHE A 116 -26.80 23.31 -7.08
N LYS A 117 -25.80 23.98 -7.68
CA LYS A 117 -25.36 25.32 -7.23
C LYS A 117 -26.51 26.34 -7.23
N LYS A 118 -27.49 26.20 -8.12
CA LYS A 118 -28.70 27.02 -8.12
C LYS A 118 -29.55 26.86 -6.85
N ARG A 119 -29.33 25.79 -6.08
CA ARG A 119 -30.10 25.47 -4.87
C ARG A 119 -29.24 25.54 -3.60
N ALA A 120 -27.91 25.47 -3.71
CA ALA A 120 -26.97 25.48 -2.59
C ALA A 120 -25.65 26.16 -3.00
N ASP A 121 -25.41 27.34 -2.45
CA ASP A 121 -24.22 28.17 -2.73
C ASP A 121 -22.90 27.55 -2.24
N SER A 122 -22.96 26.46 -1.45
CA SER A 122 -21.78 25.80 -0.86
C SER A 122 -20.92 25.02 -1.86
N LEU A 123 -21.40 24.76 -3.08
CA LEU A 123 -20.66 24.02 -4.09
C LEU A 123 -19.65 24.92 -4.82
N THR A 124 -18.38 24.63 -4.60
CA THR A 124 -17.26 25.37 -5.22
C THR A 124 -16.65 24.58 -6.40
N GLU A 125 -15.94 25.29 -7.26
CA GLU A 125 -15.14 24.66 -8.31
C GLU A 125 -13.97 23.88 -7.72
N VAL A 126 -13.63 22.73 -8.34
CA VAL A 126 -12.38 22.03 -8.01
C VAL A 126 -11.20 22.86 -8.50
N LYS A 127 -10.28 23.15 -7.61
CA LYS A 127 -9.01 23.84 -7.92
C LYS A 127 -7.86 22.99 -7.43
N LEU A 128 -6.89 22.75 -8.31
CA LEU A 128 -5.63 22.13 -7.92
C LEU A 128 -4.73 23.16 -7.23
N ALA A 129 -4.02 22.72 -6.21
CA ALA A 129 -2.94 23.50 -5.62
C ALA A 129 -1.84 23.71 -6.67
N LYS A 130 -1.28 24.91 -6.70
CA LYS A 130 -0.08 25.18 -7.54
C LYS A 130 1.12 24.51 -6.89
N ILE A 131 1.63 23.49 -7.55
CA ILE A 131 2.83 22.75 -7.12
C ILE A 131 3.89 22.83 -8.21
N LYS A 132 5.13 22.61 -7.80
CA LYS A 132 6.24 22.47 -8.76
C LYS A 132 6.06 21.17 -9.54
N VAL A 133 6.03 21.26 -10.86
CA VAL A 133 5.99 20.07 -11.73
C VAL A 133 7.32 19.31 -11.59
N CYS A 134 7.22 18.01 -11.36
CA CYS A 134 8.36 17.13 -11.20
C CYS A 134 8.47 16.15 -12.38
N GLN A 135 9.70 15.96 -12.87
CA GLN A 135 10.07 14.87 -13.77
C GLN A 135 11.25 14.14 -13.15
N ASP A 136 11.05 12.89 -12.74
CA ASP A 136 12.07 12.17 -12.00
C ASP A 136 11.94 10.65 -12.23
N THR A 137 13.05 9.95 -11.98
CA THR A 137 13.09 8.49 -11.92
C THR A 137 13.68 8.08 -10.58
N VAL A 138 12.87 7.47 -9.75
CA VAL A 138 13.25 7.00 -8.40
C VAL A 138 13.47 5.49 -8.46
N PRO A 139 14.73 5.03 -8.42
CA PRO A 139 15.03 3.60 -8.43
C PRO A 139 14.63 2.95 -7.09
N SER A 140 14.50 1.63 -7.12
CA SER A 140 14.32 0.84 -5.90
C SER A 140 15.56 0.92 -5.01
N ASP A 141 15.35 1.04 -3.72
CA ASP A 141 16.41 0.89 -2.70
C ASP A 141 16.24 -0.46 -1.99
N PHE A 142 17.15 -1.39 -2.23
CA PHE A 142 17.23 -2.68 -1.55
C PHE A 142 18.64 -3.27 -1.66
N GLU A 143 19.02 -4.07 -0.69
CA GLU A 143 20.25 -4.86 -0.73
C GLU A 143 19.99 -6.24 -1.34
N ILE A 144 18.85 -6.85 -1.00
CA ILE A 144 18.43 -8.16 -1.50
C ILE A 144 17.14 -8.00 -2.30
N ASP A 145 17.27 -8.07 -3.63
CA ASP A 145 16.13 -7.96 -4.55
C ASP A 145 14.98 -8.92 -4.16
N PRO A 146 13.81 -8.40 -3.72
CA PRO A 146 12.70 -9.22 -3.26
C PRO A 146 12.18 -10.18 -4.34
N ARG A 147 12.35 -9.85 -5.61
CA ARG A 147 11.94 -10.71 -6.75
C ARG A 147 12.80 -11.95 -6.90
N LYS A 148 14.07 -11.89 -6.45
CA LYS A 148 15.01 -13.02 -6.50
C LYS A 148 14.80 -14.01 -5.36
N VAL A 149 14.06 -13.64 -4.32
CA VAL A 149 13.70 -14.55 -3.23
C VAL A 149 12.70 -15.58 -3.75
N SER A 150 13.01 -16.85 -3.56
CA SER A 150 12.12 -17.93 -4.01
C SER A 150 10.88 -18.02 -3.12
N LEU A 151 9.72 -18.32 -3.72
CA LEU A 151 8.48 -18.54 -2.96
C LEU A 151 8.65 -19.63 -1.88
N LYS A 152 9.47 -20.65 -2.17
CA LYS A 152 9.83 -21.68 -1.21
C LYS A 152 10.57 -21.11 0.03
N LYS A 153 11.47 -20.12 -0.15
CA LYS A 153 12.15 -19.44 0.97
C LYS A 153 11.14 -18.65 1.79
N VAL A 154 10.23 -17.89 1.14
CA VAL A 154 9.18 -17.11 1.82
C VAL A 154 8.31 -18.03 2.66
N LEU A 155 7.79 -19.11 2.08
CA LEU A 155 6.96 -20.11 2.79
C LEU A 155 7.71 -20.76 3.96
N LYS A 156 8.93 -21.25 3.70
CA LYS A 156 9.72 -21.90 4.73
C LYS A 156 9.97 -20.97 5.92
N THR A 157 10.35 -19.73 5.66
CA THR A 157 10.58 -18.74 6.74
C THR A 157 9.31 -18.48 7.54
N SER A 158 8.16 -18.31 6.87
CA SER A 158 6.87 -18.15 7.55
C SER A 158 6.53 -19.35 8.43
N MET A 159 6.71 -20.59 7.93
CA MET A 159 6.47 -21.82 8.68
C MET A 159 7.42 -21.96 9.88
N ASP A 160 8.71 -21.75 9.67
CA ASP A 160 9.73 -21.84 10.71
C ASP A 160 9.45 -20.84 11.85
N VAL A 161 9.05 -19.61 11.51
CA VAL A 161 8.70 -18.58 12.51
C VAL A 161 7.46 -18.99 13.30
N SER A 162 6.34 -19.33 12.66
CA SER A 162 5.11 -19.69 13.38
C SER A 162 5.28 -20.96 14.22
N TRP A 163 6.10 -21.90 13.76
CA TRP A 163 6.45 -23.10 14.52
C TRP A 163 7.27 -22.76 15.78
N GLN A 164 8.35 -21.99 15.66
CA GLN A 164 9.20 -21.63 16.80
C GLN A 164 8.46 -20.79 17.83
N MET A 165 7.55 -19.90 17.41
CA MET A 165 6.63 -19.20 18.31
C MET A 165 5.75 -20.19 19.08
N LYS A 166 5.19 -21.20 18.41
CA LYS A 166 4.30 -22.20 19.01
C LYS A 166 5.00 -23.08 20.04
N GLU A 167 6.24 -23.46 19.76
CA GLU A 167 7.04 -24.33 20.62
C GLU A 167 7.73 -23.59 21.78
N LEU A 168 7.62 -22.24 21.86
CA LEU A 168 8.33 -21.45 22.84
C LEU A 168 7.86 -21.73 24.28
N ASP A 169 6.56 -21.94 24.49
CA ASP A 169 5.97 -22.23 25.79
C ASP A 169 4.63 -22.98 25.62
N PRO A 170 4.31 -23.95 26.49
CA PRO A 170 3.02 -24.67 26.45
C PRO A 170 1.78 -23.78 26.56
N SER A 171 1.90 -22.58 27.14
CA SER A 171 0.81 -21.62 27.23
C SER A 171 0.47 -20.95 25.90
N VAL A 172 1.28 -21.10 24.86
CA VAL A 172 0.99 -20.59 23.53
C VAL A 172 0.00 -21.53 22.83
N HIS A 173 -1.22 -21.05 22.61
CA HIS A 173 -2.30 -21.85 22.02
C HIS A 173 -2.34 -21.75 20.50
N TYR A 174 -2.05 -20.56 19.95
CA TYR A 174 -2.12 -20.32 18.52
C TYR A 174 -1.06 -19.32 18.08
N THR A 175 -0.49 -19.58 16.91
CA THR A 175 0.45 -18.67 16.25
C THR A 175 0.17 -18.58 14.75
N ALA A 176 0.35 -17.40 14.20
CA ALA A 176 0.43 -17.23 12.77
C ALA A 176 1.60 -16.28 12.41
N ALA A 177 2.24 -16.57 11.30
CA ALA A 177 3.26 -15.71 10.71
C ALA A 177 3.00 -15.53 9.22
N GLY A 178 3.01 -14.28 8.77
CA GLY A 178 2.82 -13.91 7.37
C GLY A 178 4.02 -13.12 6.86
N ILE A 179 4.43 -13.38 5.63
CA ILE A 179 5.46 -12.60 4.95
C ILE A 179 4.92 -12.17 3.59
N LYS A 180 5.07 -10.89 3.28
CA LYS A 180 4.85 -10.33 1.95
C LYS A 180 6.12 -9.62 1.49
N THR A 181 6.59 -9.92 0.28
CA THR A 181 7.80 -9.30 -0.29
C THR A 181 7.65 -9.12 -1.80
N GLY A 182 8.07 -7.99 -2.31
CA GLY A 182 7.94 -7.70 -3.74
C GLY A 182 8.26 -6.26 -4.09
N ILE A 183 7.80 -5.86 -5.26
CA ILE A 183 8.05 -4.53 -5.80
C ILE A 183 6.85 -4.05 -6.62
N THR A 184 6.53 -2.77 -6.48
CA THR A 184 5.64 -2.05 -7.39
C THR A 184 6.45 -1.03 -8.17
N ARG A 185 6.34 -1.01 -9.50
CA ARG A 185 6.81 0.11 -10.30
C ARG A 185 5.61 0.91 -10.77
N GLU A 186 5.66 2.19 -10.51
CA GLU A 186 4.59 3.13 -10.78
C GLU A 186 5.06 4.25 -11.70
N LEU A 187 4.28 4.52 -12.72
CA LEU A 187 4.43 5.67 -13.60
C LEU A 187 3.28 6.65 -13.32
N PHE A 188 3.62 7.89 -13.00
CA PHE A 188 2.68 8.99 -12.89
C PHE A 188 2.98 10.04 -13.97
N CYS A 189 1.97 10.39 -14.76
CA CYS A 189 2.07 11.42 -15.80
C CYS A 189 0.91 12.39 -15.70
N SER A 190 1.14 13.70 -15.90
CA SER A 190 0.06 14.70 -15.93
C SER A 190 0.13 15.60 -17.16
N SER A 191 -1.02 16.23 -17.46
CA SER A 191 -1.13 17.27 -18.49
C SER A 191 -0.32 18.53 -18.18
N GLU A 192 0.05 18.76 -16.92
CA GLU A 192 0.93 19.84 -16.49
C GLU A 192 2.41 19.56 -16.75
N GLY A 193 2.74 18.33 -17.16
CA GLY A 193 4.10 17.91 -17.50
C GLY A 193 4.82 17.09 -16.42
N ALA A 194 4.14 16.69 -15.35
CA ALA A 194 4.72 15.72 -14.41
C ALA A 194 4.96 14.38 -15.11
N ASN A 195 6.12 13.77 -14.82
CA ASN A 195 6.51 12.47 -15.35
C ASN A 195 7.41 11.78 -14.33
N ILE A 196 6.82 10.97 -13.47
CA ILE A 196 7.50 10.33 -12.36
C ILE A 196 7.45 8.81 -12.58
N ASP A 197 8.61 8.18 -12.59
CA ASP A 197 8.80 6.74 -12.71
C ASP A 197 9.48 6.25 -11.43
N GLN A 198 8.73 5.60 -10.55
CA GLN A 198 9.24 5.15 -9.25
C GLN A 198 9.09 3.65 -9.06
N SER A 199 10.07 3.06 -8.40
CA SER A 199 10.09 1.65 -8.04
C SER A 199 10.09 1.51 -6.52
N LEU A 200 9.03 0.94 -5.99
CA LEU A 200 8.74 0.85 -4.56
C LEU A 200 8.84 -0.62 -4.12
N PRO A 201 9.97 -1.05 -3.57
CA PRO A 201 10.05 -2.36 -2.92
C PRO A 201 9.25 -2.32 -1.62
N LEU A 202 8.71 -3.45 -1.22
CA LEU A 202 8.07 -3.61 0.09
C LEU A 202 8.36 -5.02 0.59
N THR A 203 8.85 -5.10 1.82
CA THR A 203 8.94 -6.36 2.54
C THR A 203 8.37 -6.18 3.93
N GLN A 204 7.47 -7.08 4.31
CA GLN A 204 6.77 -7.06 5.58
C GLN A 204 6.67 -8.47 6.17
N GLY A 205 6.91 -8.58 7.46
CA GLY A 205 6.60 -9.74 8.29
C GLY A 205 5.51 -9.38 9.30
N VAL A 206 4.50 -10.22 9.45
CA VAL A 206 3.38 -10.02 10.37
C VAL A 206 3.30 -11.23 11.29
N VAL A 207 3.07 -11.01 12.57
CA VAL A 207 2.88 -12.08 13.56
C VAL A 207 1.56 -11.91 14.28
N TYR A 208 0.98 -13.06 14.62
CA TYR A 208 -0.14 -13.17 15.53
C TYR A 208 0.13 -14.29 16.51
N VAL A 209 -0.04 -14.03 17.78
CA VAL A 209 0.12 -15.03 18.84
C VAL A 209 -0.99 -14.90 19.87
N SER A 210 -1.46 -16.06 20.35
CA SER A 210 -2.38 -16.13 21.48
C SER A 210 -1.78 -17.06 22.56
N ALA A 211 -1.69 -16.55 23.78
CA ALA A 211 -1.16 -17.28 24.94
C ALA A 211 -2.12 -17.16 26.13
N GLN A 212 -2.18 -18.24 26.94
CA GLN A 212 -3.03 -18.29 28.14
C GLN A 212 -2.35 -19.11 29.23
N LYS A 213 -2.14 -18.55 30.39
CA LYS A 213 -1.65 -19.26 31.59
C LYS A 213 -2.76 -19.49 32.59
N GLY A 214 -2.94 -20.77 32.97
CA GLY A 214 -3.95 -21.17 33.95
C GLY A 214 -5.37 -20.86 33.49
N GLU A 215 -6.18 -20.30 34.40
CA GLU A 215 -7.58 -19.93 34.16
C GLU A 215 -7.76 -18.45 33.72
N SER A 216 -6.65 -17.75 33.42
CA SER A 216 -6.71 -16.36 32.91
C SER A 216 -7.38 -16.28 31.56
N SER A 217 -7.82 -15.08 31.18
CA SER A 217 -8.24 -14.86 29.79
C SER A 217 -7.03 -14.99 28.84
N PRO A 218 -7.23 -15.50 27.60
CA PRO A 218 -6.16 -15.51 26.62
C PRO A 218 -5.75 -14.09 26.25
N GLU A 219 -4.44 -13.86 26.21
CA GLU A 219 -3.84 -12.63 25.68
C GLU A 219 -3.45 -12.83 24.22
N VAL A 220 -3.51 -11.74 23.46
CA VAL A 220 -3.25 -11.74 22.02
C VAL A 220 -2.31 -10.61 21.68
N CYS A 221 -1.31 -10.90 20.87
CA CYS A 221 -0.50 -9.90 20.19
C CYS A 221 -0.64 -10.03 18.67
N TYR A 222 -0.87 -8.91 18.02
CA TYR A 222 -0.77 -8.74 16.58
C TYR A 222 0.22 -7.62 16.33
N ASP A 223 1.32 -7.93 15.66
CA ASP A 223 2.35 -6.95 15.39
C ASP A 223 3.06 -7.23 14.06
N TYR A 224 3.82 -6.26 13.56
CA TYR A 224 4.50 -6.39 12.29
C TYR A 224 5.85 -5.66 12.25
N VAL A 225 6.71 -6.13 11.38
CA VAL A 225 7.94 -5.48 10.96
C VAL A 225 7.90 -5.28 9.45
N GLY A 226 8.28 -4.12 8.96
CA GLY A 226 8.25 -3.85 7.53
C GLY A 226 9.02 -2.59 7.16
N ASP A 227 9.44 -2.54 5.90
CA ASP A 227 10.07 -1.36 5.32
C ASP A 227 9.88 -1.35 3.79
N MET A 228 10.05 -0.18 3.19
CA MET A 228 10.11 0.03 1.74
C MET A 228 11.47 -0.40 1.17
N ARG A 229 11.86 -1.64 1.50
CA ARG A 229 13.13 -2.28 1.15
C ARG A 229 12.93 -3.72 0.69
N GLY A 230 14.04 -4.42 0.41
CA GLY A 230 14.05 -5.80 -0.01
C GLY A 230 14.01 -6.81 1.13
N TRP A 231 14.46 -8.04 0.84
CA TRP A 231 14.40 -9.15 1.78
C TRP A 231 15.26 -8.96 3.05
N GLU A 232 16.23 -8.08 3.01
CA GLU A 232 17.05 -7.71 4.16
C GLU A 232 16.24 -7.27 5.38
N VAL A 233 15.01 -6.79 5.19
CA VAL A 233 14.07 -6.46 6.28
C VAL A 233 13.76 -7.66 7.15
N ILE A 234 13.57 -8.83 6.53
CA ILE A 234 13.31 -10.10 7.24
C ILE A 234 14.58 -10.61 7.93
N GLU A 235 15.77 -10.26 7.40
CA GLU A 235 17.07 -10.65 7.95
C GLU A 235 17.56 -9.71 9.06
N GLY A 236 16.80 -8.66 9.42
CA GLY A 236 17.07 -7.79 10.56
C GLY A 236 17.41 -6.34 10.23
N LYS A 237 17.48 -5.96 8.95
CA LYS A 237 17.67 -4.57 8.57
C LYS A 237 16.35 -3.79 8.53
N ASN A 238 15.81 -3.57 9.71
CA ASN A 238 14.55 -2.87 9.96
C ASN A 238 14.67 -1.96 11.18
N CYS A 239 13.63 -1.25 11.56
CA CYS A 239 13.64 -0.30 12.67
C CYS A 239 13.93 -0.94 14.04
N TYR A 240 13.68 -2.23 14.21
CA TYR A 240 13.96 -2.97 15.45
C TYR A 240 15.38 -3.56 15.50
N ASN A 241 16.09 -3.66 14.38
CA ASN A 241 17.36 -4.37 14.22
C ASN A 241 17.28 -5.87 14.65
N LEU A 242 16.12 -6.47 14.48
CA LEU A 242 15.84 -7.86 14.79
C LEU A 242 15.48 -8.63 13.51
N SER A 243 15.98 -9.86 13.39
CA SER A 243 15.42 -10.75 12.36
C SER A 243 13.93 -10.97 12.60
N PHE A 244 13.18 -11.31 11.57
CA PHE A 244 11.73 -11.56 11.71
C PHE A 244 11.44 -12.67 12.73
N LEU A 245 12.34 -13.66 12.83
CA LEU A 245 12.23 -14.70 13.86
C LEU A 245 12.44 -14.13 15.26
N ASP A 246 13.49 -13.37 15.49
CA ASP A 246 13.78 -12.80 16.82
C ASP A 246 12.67 -11.84 17.26
N PHE A 247 12.19 -10.99 16.33
CA PHE A 247 11.03 -10.13 16.56
C PHE A 247 9.79 -10.95 16.97
N ALA A 248 9.47 -12.01 16.24
CA ALA A 248 8.33 -12.87 16.52
C ALA A 248 8.43 -13.56 17.89
N LEU A 249 9.62 -14.05 18.24
CA LEU A 249 9.87 -14.68 19.55
C LEU A 249 9.80 -13.67 20.70
N GLU A 250 10.23 -12.42 20.48
CA GLU A 250 10.10 -11.35 21.47
C GLU A 250 8.64 -11.03 21.74
N ARG A 251 7.83 -10.81 20.69
CA ARG A 251 6.37 -10.59 20.82
C ARG A 251 5.67 -11.77 21.49
N THR A 252 6.11 -12.99 21.23
CA THR A 252 5.57 -14.18 21.86
C THR A 252 5.86 -14.22 23.37
N ARG A 253 7.11 -13.91 23.79
CA ARG A 253 7.48 -13.82 25.22
C ARG A 253 6.66 -12.77 25.95
N GLU A 254 6.51 -11.58 25.39
CA GLU A 254 5.69 -10.51 25.96
C GLU A 254 4.22 -10.95 26.13
N THR A 255 3.65 -11.63 25.14
CA THR A 255 2.27 -12.14 25.22
C THR A 255 2.13 -13.19 26.34
N ILE A 256 3.13 -14.07 26.50
CA ILE A 256 3.17 -15.06 27.58
C ILE A 256 3.24 -14.36 28.95
N GLU A 257 4.07 -13.32 29.10
CA GLU A 257 4.17 -12.54 30.33
C GLU A 257 2.85 -11.83 30.65
N LEU A 258 2.25 -11.17 29.66
CA LEU A 258 0.95 -10.49 29.81
C LEU A 258 -0.16 -11.45 30.20
N SER A 259 -0.17 -12.68 29.70
CA SER A 259 -1.19 -13.69 30.04
C SER A 259 -1.21 -14.10 31.52
N SER A 260 -0.13 -13.78 32.26
CA SER A 260 -0.01 -14.02 33.70
C SER A 260 0.02 -12.73 34.52
N ALA A 261 -0.10 -11.57 33.90
CA ALA A 261 -0.09 -10.28 34.58
C ALA A 261 -1.37 -10.06 35.41
N GLU A 262 -1.23 -9.45 36.56
CA GLU A 262 -2.38 -9.03 37.36
C GLU A 262 -3.03 -7.76 36.75
N PHE A 263 -4.36 -7.72 36.81
CA PHE A 263 -5.08 -6.50 36.41
C PHE A 263 -4.70 -5.32 37.31
N LEU A 264 -4.33 -4.21 36.71
CA LEU A 264 -4.08 -2.98 37.43
C LEU A 264 -5.37 -2.50 38.15
N LYS A 265 -5.35 -2.49 39.47
CA LYS A 265 -6.43 -1.90 40.23
C LYS A 265 -6.29 -0.37 40.18
N THR A 266 -7.11 0.26 39.35
CA THR A 266 -7.13 1.74 39.29
C THR A 266 -7.63 2.30 40.61
N SER A 267 -6.77 3.04 41.30
CA SER A 267 -7.19 3.88 42.44
C SER A 267 -7.96 5.10 41.86
N LYS A 268 -8.81 5.69 42.70
CA LYS A 268 -9.44 6.97 42.33
C LYS A 268 -8.36 8.05 42.26
N GLY A 269 -7.95 8.42 41.04
CA GLY A 269 -6.93 9.45 40.84
C GLY A 269 -6.30 9.36 39.42
N GLU A 270 -5.49 10.36 39.13
CA GLU A 270 -4.70 10.38 37.86
C GLU A 270 -3.58 9.37 37.91
N VAL A 271 -3.33 8.71 36.79
CA VAL A 271 -2.25 7.75 36.61
C VAL A 271 -1.28 8.29 35.57
N VAL A 272 0.01 8.23 35.86
CA VAL A 272 1.04 8.56 34.87
C VAL A 272 1.26 7.35 33.97
N VAL A 273 1.12 7.54 32.66
CA VAL A 273 1.36 6.52 31.65
C VAL A 273 2.58 6.94 30.84
N VAL A 274 3.55 6.05 30.72
CA VAL A 274 4.70 6.20 29.83
C VAL A 274 4.47 5.32 28.60
N THR A 275 4.41 5.94 27.44
CA THR A 275 4.20 5.25 26.16
C THR A 275 5.49 5.17 25.37
N ASP A 276 5.72 4.06 24.69
CA ASP A 276 6.86 3.85 23.81
C ASP A 276 6.66 4.52 22.43
N PRO A 277 7.70 4.58 21.58
CA PRO A 277 7.59 5.14 20.23
C PRO A 277 6.58 4.40 19.35
N HIS A 278 6.43 3.08 19.51
CA HIS A 278 5.51 2.28 18.71
C HIS A 278 4.06 2.67 19.00
N PHE A 279 3.66 2.72 20.26
CA PHE A 279 2.33 3.18 20.67
C PHE A 279 2.07 4.63 20.27
N ASN A 280 3.09 5.51 20.37
CA ASN A 280 2.97 6.90 19.96
C ASN A 280 2.73 7.06 18.44
N THR A 281 3.19 6.13 17.61
CA THR A 281 2.88 6.13 16.18
C THR A 281 1.37 6.00 15.95
N LEU A 282 0.69 5.12 16.68
CA LEU A 282 -0.76 4.98 16.63
C LEU A 282 -1.47 6.25 17.13
N LEU A 283 -1.02 6.82 18.26
CA LEU A 283 -1.62 8.05 18.77
C LEU A 283 -1.53 9.21 17.77
N VAL A 284 -0.37 9.39 17.13
CA VAL A 284 -0.19 10.45 16.13
C VAL A 284 -1.06 10.18 14.89
N HIS A 285 -1.18 8.91 14.48
CA HIS A 285 -2.06 8.52 13.38
C HIS A 285 -3.51 8.91 13.66
N GLU A 286 -4.04 8.56 14.83
CA GLU A 286 -5.44 8.81 15.19
C GLU A 286 -5.73 10.29 15.49
N ILE A 287 -4.83 10.97 16.24
CA ILE A 287 -5.08 12.33 16.74
C ILE A 287 -4.74 13.41 15.69
N VAL A 288 -3.75 13.17 14.84
CA VAL A 288 -3.26 14.15 13.86
C VAL A 288 -3.54 13.68 12.43
N GLY A 289 -3.24 12.42 12.11
CA GLY A 289 -3.38 11.88 10.75
C GLY A 289 -4.80 12.00 10.23
N HIS A 290 -5.73 11.32 10.85
CA HIS A 290 -7.14 11.33 10.44
C HIS A 290 -7.81 12.71 10.46
N PRO A 291 -7.61 13.58 11.48
CA PRO A 291 -8.20 14.92 11.45
C PRO A 291 -7.68 15.86 10.36
N THR A 292 -6.55 15.54 9.72
CA THR A 292 -5.97 16.33 8.62
C THR A 292 -6.31 15.79 7.23
N GLU A 293 -7.09 14.73 7.14
CA GLU A 293 -7.59 14.22 5.86
C GLU A 293 -8.57 15.21 5.20
N SER A 294 -8.40 15.43 3.90
CA SER A 294 -9.15 16.47 3.17
C SER A 294 -10.61 16.14 2.88
N ASP A 295 -11.05 14.93 3.19
CA ASP A 295 -12.41 14.43 3.00
C ASP A 295 -13.27 14.50 4.28
N ARG A 296 -12.75 15.08 5.35
CA ARG A 296 -13.41 15.30 6.63
C ARG A 296 -13.79 16.74 6.88
#